data_96c6cf783a0163c18857de5fd7ebae6f
#
_entry.id   96c6cf783a0163c18857de5fd7ebae6f
#
_cell.length_a   1.000
_cell.length_b   1.000
_cell.length_c   1.000
_cell.angle_alpha   90.00
_cell.angle_beta   90.00
_cell.angle_gamma   90.00
#
_symmetry.space_group_name_H-M   'P 1'
#
loop_
_entity.id
_entity.type
_entity.pdbx_description
1 polymer ?
#
loop_
_entity_poly.entity_id
_entity_poly.type
_entity_poly.pdbx_seq_one_letter_code
_entity_poly.pdbx_strand_id
1 'polypeptide(L)'
;MKGIDLLLAMPVTALAVFLAACASTPPATAPRAELAPTGTLRVAVFTGNPVLGTRDKASGEVTGTTVTMGRALAARADVPARIIEYTAIAKLIEDAKAGEWDIAVVAFDPARRSVVDFAPPHIVVDLTFLAAPGSTIRSVTEADKAGVNIAAARGAATTLYLQREFKQAQVVQAENEPAAFNLIKEGKAQLYAQNRYMLLGLADGLPGARVLEDRFSAAEMSIALPKGRSAALAYVSEFVEQSKKSGTVQRAIDTAKLRGVSVAP
;
A
#
# COMPACT_ATOMS: atom_id res chain seq x y z
N MET A 1 -16.60 -31.98 94.39
CA MET A 1 -16.57 -30.55 94.78
C MET A 1 -15.54 -29.83 93.94
N LYS A 2 -15.91 -28.73 93.36
CA LYS A 2 -15.14 -27.75 92.54
C LYS A 2 -14.79 -28.16 91.14
N GLY A 3 -15.62 -27.67 90.20
CA GLY A 3 -15.35 -27.59 88.77
C GLY A 3 -14.31 -26.55 88.41
N ILE A 4 -13.57 -26.82 87.36
CA ILE A 4 -12.68 -25.89 86.76
C ILE A 4 -13.20 -25.70 85.34
N ASP A 5 -13.73 -24.48 85.07
CA ASP A 5 -14.14 -24.05 83.74
C ASP A 5 -12.90 -23.75 82.85
N LEU A 6 -12.75 -24.49 81.80
CA LEU A 6 -11.69 -24.27 80.79
C LEU A 6 -12.30 -23.52 79.57
N LEU A 7 -12.08 -22.20 79.51
CA LEU A 7 -12.42 -21.34 78.41
C LEU A 7 -11.48 -21.65 77.20
N LEU A 8 -12.03 -22.30 76.18
CA LEU A 8 -11.35 -22.46 74.90
C LEU A 8 -11.45 -21.16 74.07
N ALA A 9 -10.33 -20.47 73.90
CA ALA A 9 -10.22 -19.36 73.00
C ALA A 9 -10.02 -19.91 71.55
N MET A 10 -10.97 -19.67 70.66
CA MET A 10 -10.82 -19.96 69.26
C MET A 10 -10.08 -18.81 68.54
N PRO A 11 -9.06 -19.06 67.68
CA PRO A 11 -8.48 -18.02 66.84
C PRO A 11 -9.36 -17.77 65.65
N VAL A 12 -9.75 -16.52 65.41
CA VAL A 12 -10.42 -16.03 64.17
C VAL A 12 -9.37 -15.93 63.08
N THR A 13 -9.42 -16.90 62.20
CA THR A 13 -8.57 -16.87 60.99
C THR A 13 -9.22 -15.93 59.95
N ALA A 14 -8.66 -14.73 59.73
CA ALA A 14 -9.05 -13.79 58.71
C ALA A 14 -8.69 -14.34 57.32
N LEU A 15 -9.70 -14.77 56.56
CA LEU A 15 -9.56 -15.18 55.15
C LEU A 15 -9.44 -13.95 54.29
N ALA A 16 -8.22 -13.59 53.89
CA ALA A 16 -7.96 -12.53 52.91
C ALA A 16 -8.32 -13.04 51.50
N VAL A 17 -9.46 -12.59 50.98
CA VAL A 17 -9.86 -12.83 49.59
C VAL A 17 -9.06 -11.88 48.68
N PHE A 18 -8.04 -12.43 48.05
CA PHE A 18 -7.36 -11.75 46.92
C PHE A 18 -8.32 -11.72 45.72
N LEU A 19 -8.94 -10.58 45.43
CA LEU A 19 -9.56 -10.31 44.15
C LEU A 19 -8.43 -10.15 43.11
N ALA A 20 -8.12 -11.22 42.40
CA ALA A 20 -7.35 -11.16 41.18
C ALA A 20 -8.17 -10.40 40.14
N ALA A 21 -7.85 -9.11 39.90
CA ALA A 21 -8.35 -8.35 38.79
C ALA A 21 -7.82 -9.00 37.50
N CYS A 22 -8.63 -9.87 36.87
CA CYS A 22 -8.39 -10.33 35.54
C CYS A 22 -8.44 -9.10 34.60
N ALA A 23 -7.28 -8.55 34.25
CA ALA A 23 -7.17 -7.64 33.15
C ALA A 23 -7.64 -8.39 31.89
N SER A 24 -8.87 -8.16 31.47
CA SER A 24 -9.46 -8.71 30.27
C SER A 24 -8.68 -8.11 29.09
N THR A 25 -7.71 -8.84 28.55
CA THR A 25 -7.16 -8.58 27.23
C THR A 25 -8.35 -8.58 26.26
N PRO A 26 -8.55 -7.51 25.46
CA PRO A 26 -9.64 -7.50 24.50
C PRO A 26 -9.55 -8.76 23.63
N PRO A 27 -10.65 -9.43 23.34
CA PRO A 27 -10.60 -10.66 22.58
C PRO A 27 -9.95 -10.40 21.22
N ALA A 28 -9.04 -11.27 20.80
CA ALA A 28 -8.33 -11.26 19.51
C ALA A 28 -9.27 -11.28 18.28
N THR A 29 -10.57 -11.26 18.50
CA THR A 29 -11.64 -11.30 17.51
C THR A 29 -11.94 -9.98 16.82
N ALA A 30 -11.76 -8.83 17.51
CA ALA A 30 -12.11 -7.52 16.92
C ALA A 30 -11.24 -7.13 15.70
N PRO A 31 -9.89 -7.23 15.75
CA PRO A 31 -9.06 -6.93 14.57
C PRO A 31 -9.37 -7.84 13.39
N ARG A 32 -9.60 -9.13 13.63
CA ARG A 32 -9.93 -10.10 12.58
C ARG A 32 -11.30 -9.83 11.94
N ALA A 33 -12.30 -9.50 12.74
CA ALA A 33 -13.64 -9.19 12.24
C ALA A 33 -13.67 -7.91 11.38
N GLU A 34 -12.88 -6.88 11.74
CA GLU A 34 -12.74 -5.68 10.92
C GLU A 34 -11.86 -5.94 9.69
N LEU A 35 -10.82 -6.75 9.80
CA LEU A 35 -9.88 -7.05 8.72
C LEU A 35 -10.51 -7.91 7.62
N ALA A 36 -11.28 -8.91 8.01
CA ALA A 36 -11.91 -9.85 7.08
C ALA A 36 -13.42 -10.05 7.45
N PRO A 37 -14.27 -9.03 7.24
CA PRO A 37 -15.67 -9.04 7.70
C PRO A 37 -16.52 -10.14 7.04
N THR A 38 -16.07 -10.68 5.92
CA THR A 38 -16.73 -11.81 5.21
C THR A 38 -16.12 -13.17 5.57
N GLY A 39 -15.18 -13.22 6.53
CA GLY A 39 -14.42 -14.43 6.86
C GLY A 39 -13.25 -14.72 5.89
N THR A 40 -13.09 -13.92 4.83
CA THR A 40 -12.03 -14.02 3.83
C THR A 40 -11.41 -12.64 3.63
N LEU A 41 -10.08 -12.54 3.67
CA LEU A 41 -9.37 -11.29 3.39
C LEU A 41 -9.36 -11.03 1.88
N ARG A 42 -10.11 -10.02 1.43
CA ARG A 42 -10.17 -9.59 0.05
C ARG A 42 -9.03 -8.60 -0.22
N VAL A 43 -8.06 -9.05 -1.03
CA VAL A 43 -6.84 -8.30 -1.34
C VAL A 43 -6.96 -7.69 -2.73
N ALA A 44 -7.13 -6.38 -2.82
CA ALA A 44 -7.15 -5.67 -4.09
C ALA A 44 -5.73 -5.46 -4.61
N VAL A 45 -5.46 -5.92 -5.82
CA VAL A 45 -4.15 -5.86 -6.48
C VAL A 45 -4.24 -5.02 -7.74
N PHE A 46 -3.51 -3.91 -7.77
CA PHE A 46 -3.41 -3.06 -8.95
C PHE A 46 -2.34 -3.60 -9.90
N THR A 47 -2.76 -4.22 -11.01
CA THR A 47 -1.86 -4.82 -12.01
C THR A 47 -1.38 -3.86 -13.09
N GLY A 48 -1.87 -2.61 -13.10
CA GLY A 48 -1.32 -1.53 -13.92
C GLY A 48 0.05 -1.02 -13.45
N ASN A 49 0.52 -1.47 -12.28
CA ASN A 49 1.84 -1.16 -11.74
C ASN A 49 2.56 -2.44 -11.32
N PRO A 50 3.59 -2.89 -12.06
CA PRO A 50 4.31 -4.14 -11.78
C PRO A 50 5.00 -4.18 -10.41
N VAL A 51 5.28 -3.04 -9.78
CA VAL A 51 5.79 -3.00 -8.40
C VAL A 51 4.76 -3.61 -7.43
N LEU A 52 3.48 -3.41 -7.70
CA LEU A 52 2.38 -3.88 -6.85
C LEU A 52 1.87 -5.26 -7.27
N GLY A 53 1.67 -5.45 -8.58
CA GLY A 53 1.20 -6.72 -9.09
C GLY A 53 1.28 -6.82 -10.61
N THR A 54 1.36 -8.04 -11.09
CA THR A 54 1.29 -8.37 -12.51
C THR A 54 0.41 -9.60 -12.72
N ARG A 55 -0.25 -9.66 -13.87
CA ARG A 55 -0.91 -10.88 -14.34
C ARG A 55 0.02 -11.62 -15.29
N ASP A 56 0.35 -12.85 -14.99
CA ASP A 56 1.04 -13.73 -15.92
C ASP A 56 0.13 -14.07 -17.10
N LYS A 57 0.62 -13.86 -18.32
CA LYS A 57 -0.20 -14.03 -19.54
C LYS A 57 -0.49 -15.48 -19.88
N ALA A 58 0.37 -16.40 -19.44
CA ALA A 58 0.24 -17.83 -19.77
C ALA A 58 -0.65 -18.55 -18.76
N SER A 59 -0.43 -18.33 -17.46
CA SER A 59 -1.18 -18.98 -16.38
C SER A 59 -2.42 -18.19 -15.94
N GLY A 60 -2.48 -16.88 -16.23
CA GLY A 60 -3.51 -15.98 -15.70
C GLY A 60 -3.34 -15.67 -14.22
N GLU A 61 -2.27 -16.13 -13.57
CA GLU A 61 -2.02 -15.89 -12.15
C GLU A 61 -1.63 -14.42 -11.91
N VAL A 62 -2.20 -13.83 -10.85
CA VAL A 62 -1.79 -12.51 -10.35
C VAL A 62 -0.74 -12.70 -9.28
N THR A 63 0.42 -12.09 -9.46
CA THR A 63 1.57 -12.13 -8.54
C THR A 63 2.05 -10.72 -8.21
N GLY A 64 3.01 -10.56 -7.30
CA GLY A 64 3.63 -9.28 -6.95
C GLY A 64 3.66 -9.03 -5.46
N THR A 65 4.19 -7.84 -5.08
CA THR A 65 4.38 -7.48 -3.67
C THR A 65 3.07 -7.44 -2.89
N THR A 66 2.00 -6.93 -3.48
CA THR A 66 0.67 -6.88 -2.85
C THR A 66 0.12 -8.27 -2.54
N VAL A 67 0.29 -9.22 -3.48
CA VAL A 67 -0.16 -10.60 -3.28
C VAL A 67 0.64 -11.26 -2.15
N THR A 68 1.96 -11.10 -2.15
CA THR A 68 2.85 -11.65 -1.12
C THR A 68 2.49 -11.11 0.27
N MET A 69 2.35 -9.79 0.40
CA MET A 69 2.00 -9.16 1.67
C MET A 69 0.57 -9.51 2.11
N GLY A 70 -0.38 -9.55 1.18
CA GLY A 70 -1.76 -9.91 1.47
C GLY A 70 -1.92 -11.36 1.94
N ARG A 71 -1.24 -12.32 1.29
CA ARG A 71 -1.22 -13.72 1.72
C ARG A 71 -0.55 -13.90 3.09
N ALA A 72 0.56 -13.19 3.35
CA ALA A 72 1.23 -13.22 4.64
C ALA A 72 0.36 -12.64 5.78
N LEU A 73 -0.36 -11.55 5.51
CA LEU A 73 -1.30 -10.95 6.47
C LEU A 73 -2.48 -11.89 6.74
N ALA A 74 -3.05 -12.51 5.70
CA ALA A 74 -4.14 -13.47 5.83
C ALA A 74 -3.72 -14.68 6.67
N ALA A 75 -2.52 -15.23 6.42
CA ALA A 75 -1.95 -16.33 7.21
C ALA A 75 -1.76 -15.93 8.68
N ARG A 76 -1.25 -14.72 8.97
CA ARG A 76 -1.12 -14.20 10.33
C ARG A 76 -2.49 -14.06 11.03
N ALA A 77 -3.52 -13.66 10.30
CA ALA A 77 -4.88 -13.50 10.82
C ALA A 77 -5.68 -14.80 10.86
N ASP A 78 -5.12 -15.91 10.39
CA ASP A 78 -5.77 -17.22 10.27
C ASP A 78 -7.11 -17.12 9.49
N VAL A 79 -7.07 -16.50 8.31
CA VAL A 79 -8.17 -16.38 7.36
C VAL A 79 -7.72 -16.71 5.93
N PRO A 80 -8.58 -17.23 5.05
CA PRO A 80 -8.26 -17.36 3.64
C PRO A 80 -8.07 -15.98 2.98
N ALA A 81 -7.23 -15.92 1.93
CA ALA A 81 -7.04 -14.75 1.10
C ALA A 81 -7.71 -14.93 -0.26
N ARG A 82 -8.41 -13.90 -0.74
CA ARG A 82 -8.94 -13.81 -2.10
C ARG A 82 -8.34 -12.60 -2.81
N ILE A 83 -7.69 -12.85 -3.94
CA ILE A 83 -7.12 -11.79 -4.78
C ILE A 83 -8.20 -11.22 -5.70
N ILE A 84 -8.30 -9.88 -5.73
CA ILE A 84 -9.19 -9.12 -6.62
C ILE A 84 -8.31 -8.22 -7.48
N GLU A 85 -8.32 -8.43 -8.77
CA GLU A 85 -7.52 -7.65 -9.71
C GLU A 85 -8.19 -6.34 -10.09
N TYR A 86 -7.38 -5.28 -10.16
CA TYR A 86 -7.73 -3.97 -10.71
C TYR A 86 -6.71 -3.54 -11.74
N THR A 87 -7.19 -3.10 -12.91
CA THR A 87 -6.37 -2.57 -13.99
C THR A 87 -6.34 -1.04 -14.00
N ALA A 88 -7.19 -0.38 -13.22
CA ALA A 88 -7.25 1.07 -13.05
C ALA A 88 -7.26 1.46 -11.57
N ILE A 89 -6.28 2.28 -11.17
CA ILE A 89 -6.13 2.72 -9.76
C ILE A 89 -7.31 3.57 -9.29
N ALA A 90 -7.91 4.38 -10.18
CA ALA A 90 -9.07 5.20 -9.83
C ALA A 90 -10.26 4.32 -9.39
N LYS A 91 -10.52 3.23 -10.13
CA LYS A 91 -11.58 2.27 -9.79
C LYS A 91 -11.31 1.55 -8.48
N LEU A 92 -10.05 1.14 -8.23
CA LEU A 92 -9.67 0.51 -6.97
C LEU A 92 -9.96 1.43 -5.78
N ILE A 93 -9.62 2.72 -5.87
CA ILE A 93 -9.87 3.70 -4.80
C ILE A 93 -11.36 3.98 -4.63
N GLU A 94 -12.12 4.06 -5.73
CA GLU A 94 -13.57 4.25 -5.68
C GLU A 94 -14.27 3.11 -4.94
N ASP A 95 -13.90 1.87 -5.24
CA ASP A 95 -14.50 0.66 -4.68
C ASP A 95 -14.21 0.46 -3.18
N ALA A 96 -13.26 1.19 -2.61
CA ALA A 96 -13.06 1.24 -1.16
C ALA A 96 -14.31 1.73 -0.42
N LYS A 97 -15.03 2.71 -1.00
CA LYS A 97 -16.25 3.26 -0.39
C LYS A 97 -17.39 2.23 -0.33
N ALA A 98 -17.46 1.37 -1.33
CA ALA A 98 -18.44 0.29 -1.40
C ALA A 98 -18.03 -0.94 -0.58
N GLY A 99 -16.80 -0.97 -0.03
CA GLY A 99 -16.30 -2.11 0.71
C GLY A 99 -16.10 -3.36 -0.14
N GLU A 100 -15.74 -3.21 -1.41
CA GLU A 100 -15.53 -4.32 -2.35
C GLU A 100 -14.25 -5.10 -2.04
N TRP A 101 -13.34 -4.53 -1.30
CA TRP A 101 -12.10 -5.14 -0.84
C TRP A 101 -11.79 -4.75 0.62
N ASP A 102 -10.85 -5.46 1.24
CA ASP A 102 -10.49 -5.26 2.65
C ASP A 102 -9.12 -4.60 2.82
N ILE A 103 -8.17 -4.97 1.98
CA ILE A 103 -6.85 -4.32 1.89
C ILE A 103 -6.43 -4.11 0.44
N ALA A 104 -5.62 -3.07 0.23
CA ALA A 104 -4.89 -2.83 -1.01
C ALA A 104 -3.51 -2.27 -0.68
N VAL A 105 -2.51 -2.49 -1.54
CA VAL A 105 -1.27 -1.71 -1.47
C VAL A 105 -1.36 -0.59 -2.50
N VAL A 106 -1.25 0.64 -2.01
CA VAL A 106 -1.29 1.84 -2.86
C VAL A 106 -0.29 2.87 -2.35
N ALA A 107 0.13 3.78 -3.21
CA ALA A 107 0.95 4.90 -2.79
C ALA A 107 0.18 5.78 -1.81
N PHE A 108 0.85 6.16 -0.72
CA PHE A 108 0.32 7.16 0.20
C PHE A 108 0.11 8.49 -0.54
N ASP A 109 -1.08 9.06 -0.37
CA ASP A 109 -1.39 10.43 -0.78
C ASP A 109 -2.47 11.02 0.15
N PRO A 110 -2.30 12.27 0.62
CA PRO A 110 -3.28 12.93 1.49
C PRO A 110 -4.70 12.96 0.92
N ALA A 111 -4.87 13.11 -0.41
CA ALA A 111 -6.19 13.13 -1.04
C ALA A 111 -6.97 11.82 -0.87
N ARG A 112 -6.27 10.69 -0.76
CA ARG A 112 -6.88 9.36 -0.55
C ARG A 112 -7.37 9.15 0.88
N ARG A 113 -6.89 9.94 1.86
CA ARG A 113 -7.31 9.85 3.27
C ARG A 113 -8.80 10.11 3.49
N SER A 114 -9.48 10.68 2.54
CA SER A 114 -10.95 10.82 2.59
C SER A 114 -11.68 9.50 2.43
N VAL A 115 -11.03 8.49 1.85
CA VAL A 115 -11.63 7.20 1.44
C VAL A 115 -11.02 6.01 2.17
N VAL A 116 -9.71 6.04 2.43
CA VAL A 116 -8.96 4.94 3.05
C VAL A 116 -8.11 5.42 4.22
N ASP A 117 -7.81 4.50 5.13
CA ASP A 117 -6.80 4.66 6.17
C ASP A 117 -5.54 3.89 5.77
N PHE A 118 -4.36 4.41 6.12
CA PHE A 118 -3.07 3.85 5.74
C PHE A 118 -2.31 3.31 6.94
N ALA A 119 -1.81 2.09 6.83
CA ALA A 119 -0.75 1.59 7.69
C ALA A 119 0.59 2.29 7.35
N PRO A 120 1.63 2.18 8.18
CA PRO A 120 2.95 2.70 7.86
C PRO A 120 3.44 2.22 6.49
N PRO A 121 4.25 3.02 5.78
CA PRO A 121 4.81 2.58 4.49
C PRO A 121 5.75 1.40 4.69
N HIS A 122 5.77 0.49 3.71
CA HIS A 122 6.66 -0.66 3.71
C HIS A 122 7.59 -0.72 2.49
N ILE A 123 7.24 -0.01 1.42
CA ILE A 123 8.05 0.11 0.19
C ILE A 123 8.15 1.57 -0.21
N VAL A 124 9.32 1.96 -0.71
CA VAL A 124 9.58 3.29 -1.33
C VAL A 124 9.97 3.09 -2.78
N VAL A 125 9.36 3.89 -3.67
CA VAL A 125 9.58 3.83 -5.12
C VAL A 125 9.86 5.22 -5.68
N ASP A 126 10.95 5.37 -6.43
CA ASP A 126 11.29 6.63 -7.09
C ASP A 126 10.26 6.99 -8.17
N LEU A 127 9.81 8.25 -8.17
CA LEU A 127 8.95 8.83 -9.20
C LEU A 127 9.79 9.78 -10.07
N THR A 128 9.76 9.57 -11.38
CA THR A 128 10.51 10.37 -12.36
C THR A 128 9.74 10.46 -13.68
N PHE A 129 10.41 10.87 -14.75
CA PHE A 129 9.81 11.00 -16.08
C PHE A 129 10.52 10.12 -17.09
N LEU A 130 9.74 9.58 -18.04
CA LEU A 130 10.20 9.14 -19.34
C LEU A 130 10.07 10.33 -20.29
N ALA A 131 11.18 10.81 -20.83
CA ALA A 131 11.19 11.82 -21.87
C ALA A 131 10.96 11.15 -23.24
N ALA A 132 10.04 11.72 -24.01
CA ALA A 132 9.72 11.25 -25.36
C ALA A 132 10.94 11.29 -26.30
N PRO A 133 10.98 10.48 -27.36
CA PRO A 133 11.99 10.62 -28.42
C PRO A 133 12.06 12.05 -28.92
N GLY A 134 13.28 12.60 -29.01
CA GLY A 134 13.51 13.99 -29.47
C GLY A 134 13.24 15.07 -28.39
N SER A 135 12.72 14.74 -27.22
CA SER A 135 12.57 15.72 -26.13
C SER A 135 13.91 16.29 -25.70
N THR A 136 13.96 17.61 -25.51
CA THR A 136 15.14 18.34 -25.02
C THR A 136 15.24 18.38 -23.50
N ILE A 137 14.17 18.01 -22.79
CA ILE A 137 14.10 18.00 -21.30
C ILE A 137 15.06 16.95 -20.77
N ARG A 138 16.01 17.36 -19.91
CA ARG A 138 17.08 16.50 -19.35
C ARG A 138 16.97 16.28 -17.86
N SER A 139 16.25 17.13 -17.14
CA SER A 139 16.10 17.08 -15.70
C SER A 139 14.65 17.35 -15.27
N VAL A 140 14.33 16.92 -14.06
CA VAL A 140 13.02 17.18 -13.44
C VAL A 140 12.75 18.66 -13.29
N THR A 141 13.78 19.48 -13.02
CA THR A 141 13.63 20.92 -12.89
C THR A 141 13.22 21.64 -14.18
N GLU A 142 13.41 20.99 -15.32
CA GLU A 142 12.97 21.50 -16.62
C GLU A 142 11.54 21.10 -16.98
N ALA A 143 10.92 20.21 -16.20
CA ALA A 143 9.60 19.65 -16.52
C ALA A 143 8.44 20.60 -16.22
N ASP A 144 8.55 21.47 -15.19
CA ASP A 144 7.47 22.40 -14.84
C ASP A 144 7.64 23.75 -15.60
N LYS A 145 7.43 23.72 -16.90
CA LYS A 145 7.47 24.91 -17.76
C LYS A 145 6.22 25.01 -18.63
N ALA A 146 5.84 26.24 -18.97
CA ALA A 146 4.75 26.51 -19.91
C ALA A 146 5.02 25.81 -21.25
N GLY A 147 4.01 25.14 -21.80
CA GLY A 147 4.09 24.39 -23.05
C GLY A 147 4.61 22.94 -22.90
N VAL A 148 5.01 22.52 -21.71
CA VAL A 148 5.34 21.12 -21.44
C VAL A 148 4.06 20.35 -21.09
N ASN A 149 3.76 19.29 -21.85
CA ASN A 149 2.70 18.34 -21.58
C ASN A 149 3.27 17.11 -20.92
N ILE A 150 2.73 16.75 -19.74
CA ILE A 150 3.13 15.60 -18.96
C ILE A 150 1.97 14.60 -18.93
N ALA A 151 2.14 13.45 -19.57
CA ALA A 151 1.19 12.36 -19.50
C ALA A 151 1.21 11.70 -18.11
N ALA A 152 0.04 11.36 -17.58
CA ALA A 152 -0.09 10.60 -16.33
C ALA A 152 -1.45 9.88 -16.29
N ALA A 153 -1.53 8.75 -15.56
CA ALA A 153 -2.78 8.03 -15.41
C ALA A 153 -3.66 8.69 -14.34
N ARG A 154 -4.96 8.76 -14.59
CA ARG A 154 -5.94 9.34 -13.65
C ARG A 154 -5.88 8.66 -12.30
N GLY A 155 -5.80 9.46 -11.22
CA GLY A 155 -5.76 8.97 -9.85
C GLY A 155 -4.44 8.32 -9.43
N ALA A 156 -3.43 8.23 -10.32
CA ALA A 156 -2.10 7.77 -9.95
C ALA A 156 -1.43 8.74 -8.96
N ALA A 157 -0.53 8.23 -8.13
CA ALA A 157 0.23 9.06 -7.18
C ALA A 157 1.04 10.16 -7.89
N THR A 158 1.59 9.85 -9.06
CA THR A 158 2.27 10.81 -9.92
C THR A 158 1.35 11.95 -10.33
N THR A 159 0.13 11.64 -10.77
CA THR A 159 -0.88 12.62 -11.16
C THR A 159 -1.25 13.54 -9.99
N LEU A 160 -1.55 12.94 -8.83
CA LEU A 160 -1.91 13.70 -7.63
C LEU A 160 -0.76 14.61 -7.17
N TYR A 161 0.48 14.11 -7.24
CA TYR A 161 1.66 14.90 -6.93
C TYR A 161 1.82 16.08 -7.91
N LEU A 162 1.80 15.81 -9.23
CA LEU A 162 1.99 16.83 -10.24
C LEU A 162 0.91 17.91 -10.20
N GLN A 163 -0.36 17.55 -9.99
CA GLN A 163 -1.45 18.51 -9.85
C GLN A 163 -1.28 19.44 -8.63
N ARG A 164 -0.66 18.97 -7.57
CA ARG A 164 -0.40 19.74 -6.36
C ARG A 164 0.82 20.64 -6.49
N GLU A 165 1.91 20.11 -7.04
CA GLU A 165 3.22 20.75 -6.99
C GLU A 165 3.57 21.53 -8.27
N PHE A 166 3.19 21.06 -9.45
CA PHE A 166 3.51 21.68 -10.73
C PHE A 166 2.54 22.82 -11.06
N LYS A 167 3.06 23.94 -11.54
CA LYS A 167 2.29 25.17 -11.72
C LYS A 167 2.21 25.66 -13.18
N GLN A 168 3.15 25.25 -14.01
CA GLN A 168 3.28 25.76 -15.39
C GLN A 168 3.05 24.66 -16.44
N ALA A 169 3.49 23.43 -16.18
CA ALA A 169 3.28 22.31 -17.08
C ALA A 169 1.82 21.84 -17.08
N GLN A 170 1.37 21.35 -18.23
CA GLN A 170 0.04 20.78 -18.38
C GLN A 170 0.08 19.26 -18.08
N VAL A 171 -0.64 18.82 -17.07
CA VAL A 171 -0.82 17.39 -16.77
C VAL A 171 -1.97 16.83 -17.61
N VAL A 172 -1.62 16.05 -18.65
CA VAL A 172 -2.57 15.38 -19.54
C VAL A 172 -2.91 14.02 -18.97
N GLN A 173 -4.13 13.92 -18.44
CA GLN A 173 -4.58 12.68 -17.78
C GLN A 173 -5.17 11.69 -18.78
N ALA A 174 -4.76 10.43 -18.70
CA ALA A 174 -5.35 9.30 -19.40
C ALA A 174 -6.09 8.38 -18.41
N GLU A 175 -6.92 7.50 -18.91
CA GLU A 175 -7.75 6.60 -18.11
C GLU A 175 -6.90 5.62 -17.27
N ASN A 176 -5.80 5.15 -17.84
CA ASN A 176 -4.90 4.16 -17.23
C ASN A 176 -3.46 4.36 -17.74
N GLU A 177 -2.52 3.57 -17.22
CA GLU A 177 -1.09 3.66 -17.54
C GLU A 177 -0.80 3.37 -19.03
N PRO A 178 -1.37 2.34 -19.69
CA PRO A 178 -1.19 2.13 -21.12
C PRO A 178 -1.65 3.32 -21.97
N ALA A 179 -2.80 3.91 -21.64
CA ALA A 179 -3.32 5.08 -22.35
C ALA A 179 -2.43 6.32 -22.12
N ALA A 180 -1.89 6.50 -20.91
CA ALA A 180 -0.94 7.58 -20.62
C ALA A 180 0.37 7.42 -21.42
N PHE A 181 0.91 6.20 -21.50
CA PHE A 181 2.10 5.92 -22.31
C PHE A 181 1.84 6.11 -23.81
N ASN A 182 0.64 5.85 -24.30
CA ASN A 182 0.28 6.10 -25.70
C ASN A 182 0.36 7.59 -26.06
N LEU A 183 0.07 8.51 -25.12
CA LEU A 183 0.23 9.96 -25.37
C LEU A 183 1.67 10.33 -25.74
N ILE A 184 2.68 9.63 -25.17
CA ILE A 184 4.09 9.79 -25.56
C ILE A 184 4.32 9.32 -26.99
N LYS A 185 3.84 8.12 -27.35
CA LYS A 185 4.01 7.54 -28.69
C LYS A 185 3.33 8.36 -29.78
N GLU A 186 2.23 9.00 -29.44
CA GLU A 186 1.44 9.85 -30.32
C GLU A 186 1.99 11.30 -30.40
N GLY A 187 3.06 11.62 -29.66
CA GLY A 187 3.63 12.98 -29.60
C GLY A 187 2.74 14.02 -28.93
N LYS A 188 1.71 13.57 -28.17
CA LYS A 188 0.78 14.45 -27.44
C LYS A 188 1.34 14.92 -26.10
N ALA A 189 2.40 14.27 -25.59
CA ALA A 189 3.12 14.66 -24.39
C ALA A 189 4.63 14.51 -24.57
N GLN A 190 5.40 15.41 -23.98
CA GLN A 190 6.87 15.37 -23.99
C GLN A 190 7.43 14.50 -22.86
N LEU A 191 6.66 14.31 -21.77
CA LEU A 191 7.05 13.54 -20.60
C LEU A 191 5.93 12.59 -20.19
N TYR A 192 6.30 11.41 -19.68
CA TYR A 192 5.40 10.50 -18.99
C TYR A 192 5.86 10.30 -17.54
N ALA A 193 5.01 10.65 -16.60
CA ALA A 193 5.30 10.55 -15.17
C ALA A 193 4.89 9.19 -14.63
N GLN A 194 5.87 8.43 -14.10
CA GLN A 194 5.60 7.12 -13.49
C GLN A 194 6.75 6.73 -12.55
N ASN A 195 6.63 5.60 -11.87
CA ASN A 195 7.74 5.04 -11.11
C ASN A 195 8.91 4.61 -12.05
N ARG A 196 10.12 4.76 -11.55
CA ARG A 196 11.35 4.47 -12.32
C ARG A 196 11.38 3.06 -12.87
N TYR A 197 10.92 2.07 -12.09
CA TYR A 197 10.89 0.67 -12.52
C TYR A 197 10.10 0.48 -13.82
N MET A 198 8.88 1.03 -13.86
CA MET A 198 8.03 0.98 -15.05
C MET A 198 8.67 1.70 -16.24
N LEU A 199 9.19 2.91 -15.99
CA LEU A 199 9.76 3.74 -17.05
C LEU A 199 10.96 3.08 -17.72
N LEU A 200 11.81 2.39 -16.96
CA LEU A 200 12.96 1.65 -17.52
C LEU A 200 12.50 0.55 -18.49
N GLY A 201 11.48 -0.23 -18.12
CA GLY A 201 10.93 -1.26 -19.01
C GLY A 201 10.24 -0.69 -20.26
N LEU A 202 9.62 0.49 -20.16
CA LEU A 202 8.96 1.16 -21.29
C LEU A 202 9.97 1.81 -22.23
N ALA A 203 11.07 2.34 -21.70
CA ALA A 203 12.14 2.94 -22.50
C ALA A 203 12.80 1.92 -23.45
N ASP A 204 12.97 0.67 -22.99
CA ASP A 204 13.51 -0.42 -23.81
C ASP A 204 12.67 -0.66 -25.10
N GLY A 205 11.37 -0.43 -25.04
CA GLY A 205 10.42 -0.57 -26.16
C GLY A 205 10.20 0.69 -26.98
N LEU A 206 10.85 1.82 -26.66
CA LEU A 206 10.65 3.11 -27.35
C LEU A 206 12.00 3.76 -27.70
N PRO A 207 12.59 3.44 -28.85
CA PRO A 207 13.89 4.00 -29.27
C PRO A 207 13.93 5.52 -29.22
N GLY A 208 14.98 6.07 -28.60
CA GLY A 208 15.16 7.52 -28.41
C GLY A 208 14.45 8.13 -27.21
N ALA A 209 13.59 7.37 -26.52
CA ALA A 209 13.09 7.76 -25.21
C ALA A 209 14.18 7.54 -24.13
N ARG A 210 14.12 8.30 -23.04
CA ARG A 210 15.02 8.11 -21.92
C ARG A 210 14.35 8.41 -20.59
N VAL A 211 14.69 7.63 -19.57
CA VAL A 211 14.29 7.91 -18.19
C VAL A 211 15.22 8.97 -17.62
N LEU A 212 14.67 10.01 -16.98
CA LEU A 212 15.49 11.04 -16.33
C LEU A 212 16.22 10.46 -15.12
N GLU A 213 17.47 10.91 -14.91
CA GLU A 213 18.34 10.43 -13.83
C GLU A 213 17.82 10.85 -12.44
N ASP A 214 17.34 12.09 -12.34
CA ASP A 214 16.77 12.66 -11.14
C ASP A 214 15.33 12.19 -10.90
N ARG A 215 14.79 12.48 -9.71
CA ARG A 215 13.40 12.17 -9.34
C ARG A 215 12.70 13.44 -8.88
N PHE A 216 11.42 13.56 -9.17
CA PHE A 216 10.61 14.65 -8.61
C PHE A 216 10.04 14.30 -7.24
N SER A 217 9.90 13.00 -6.93
CA SER A 217 9.40 12.53 -5.64
C SER A 217 9.76 11.07 -5.42
N ALA A 218 9.40 10.56 -4.25
CA ALA A 218 9.38 9.14 -3.96
C ALA A 218 7.99 8.76 -3.45
N ALA A 219 7.43 7.68 -3.98
CA ALA A 219 6.15 7.16 -3.53
C ALA A 219 6.34 6.15 -2.41
N GLU A 220 5.74 6.41 -1.28
CA GLU A 220 5.64 5.48 -0.16
C GLU A 220 4.43 4.56 -0.38
N MET A 221 4.69 3.26 -0.55
CA MET A 221 3.63 2.26 -0.71
C MET A 221 3.20 1.74 0.65
N SER A 222 1.92 1.85 0.92
CA SER A 222 1.30 1.47 2.20
C SER A 222 0.15 0.49 1.98
N ILE A 223 -0.07 -0.38 2.95
CA ILE A 223 -1.33 -1.13 3.01
C ILE A 223 -2.42 -0.15 3.42
N ALA A 224 -3.43 -0.02 2.57
CA ALA A 224 -4.61 0.78 2.79
C ALA A 224 -5.80 -0.11 3.15
N LEU A 225 -6.68 0.38 4.01
CA LEU A 225 -7.94 -0.23 4.40
C LEU A 225 -9.09 0.76 4.12
N PRO A 226 -10.30 0.30 3.79
CA PRO A 226 -11.48 1.16 3.84
C PRO A 226 -11.62 1.83 5.20
N LYS A 227 -12.09 3.06 5.23
CA LYS A 227 -12.19 3.87 6.46
C LYS A 227 -13.01 3.22 7.56
N GLY A 228 -12.66 3.56 8.82
CA GLY A 228 -13.43 3.20 10.01
C GLY A 228 -13.07 1.84 10.61
N ARG A 229 -12.01 1.17 10.13
CA ARG A 229 -11.54 -0.13 10.61
C ARG A 229 -10.31 0.02 11.52
N SER A 230 -10.48 0.71 12.66
CA SER A 230 -9.35 1.12 13.53
C SER A 230 -8.60 -0.05 14.16
N ALA A 231 -9.30 -1.10 14.58
CA ALA A 231 -8.65 -2.28 15.15
C ALA A 231 -7.88 -3.07 14.08
N ALA A 232 -8.44 -3.19 12.86
CA ALA A 232 -7.73 -3.77 11.72
C ALA A 232 -6.51 -2.93 11.33
N LEU A 233 -6.63 -1.61 11.32
CA LEU A 233 -5.50 -0.72 11.00
C LEU A 233 -4.34 -0.88 11.98
N ALA A 234 -4.61 -0.94 13.28
CA ALA A 234 -3.58 -1.20 14.30
C ALA A 234 -2.90 -2.55 14.08
N TYR A 235 -3.67 -3.60 13.82
CA TYR A 235 -3.16 -4.94 13.53
C TYR A 235 -2.29 -4.98 12.27
N VAL A 236 -2.74 -4.33 11.20
CA VAL A 236 -1.99 -4.24 9.93
C VAL A 236 -0.72 -3.41 10.12
N SER A 237 -0.75 -2.34 10.90
CA SER A 237 0.42 -1.51 11.19
C SER A 237 1.50 -2.32 11.92
N GLU A 238 1.13 -3.10 12.93
CA GLU A 238 2.05 -4.01 13.62
C GLU A 238 2.62 -5.08 12.66
N PHE A 239 1.77 -5.67 11.81
CA PHE A 239 2.19 -6.63 10.79
C PHE A 239 3.23 -6.02 9.85
N VAL A 240 3.03 -4.78 9.39
CA VAL A 240 3.98 -4.07 8.50
C VAL A 240 5.33 -3.91 9.19
N GLU A 241 5.37 -3.41 10.43
CA GLU A 241 6.63 -3.24 11.16
C GLU A 241 7.37 -4.56 11.39
N GLN A 242 6.64 -5.62 11.71
CA GLN A 242 7.23 -6.95 11.84
C GLN A 242 7.73 -7.49 10.50
N SER A 243 7.01 -7.23 9.40
CA SER A 243 7.39 -7.67 8.05
C SER A 243 8.64 -6.95 7.54
N LYS A 244 8.84 -5.68 7.90
CA LYS A 244 10.10 -4.96 7.64
C LYS A 244 11.26 -5.60 8.41
N LYS A 245 11.10 -5.80 9.71
CA LYS A 245 12.14 -6.38 10.59
C LYS A 245 12.52 -7.82 10.23
N SER A 246 11.55 -8.65 9.84
CA SER A 246 11.77 -10.06 9.48
C SER A 246 12.32 -10.27 8.06
N GLY A 247 12.48 -9.18 7.27
CA GLY A 247 12.87 -9.24 5.87
C GLY A 247 11.80 -9.74 4.92
N THR A 248 10.54 -9.86 5.35
CA THR A 248 9.44 -10.30 4.48
C THR A 248 9.19 -9.32 3.34
N VAL A 249 9.27 -8.02 3.61
CA VAL A 249 9.16 -6.97 2.58
C VAL A 249 10.31 -7.07 1.58
N GLN A 250 11.56 -7.23 2.07
CA GLN A 250 12.73 -7.36 1.20
C GLN A 250 12.60 -8.59 0.28
N ARG A 251 12.21 -9.74 0.84
CA ARG A 251 11.97 -10.94 0.02
C ARG A 251 10.88 -10.74 -1.04
N ALA A 252 9.84 -9.98 -0.75
CA ALA A 252 8.79 -9.67 -1.73
C ALA A 252 9.35 -8.82 -2.90
N ILE A 253 10.21 -7.84 -2.61
CA ILE A 253 10.91 -7.00 -3.60
C ILE A 253 11.84 -7.87 -4.45
N ASP A 254 12.67 -8.71 -3.82
CA ASP A 254 13.66 -9.55 -4.49
C ASP A 254 13.00 -10.60 -5.40
N THR A 255 11.94 -11.26 -4.92
CA THR A 255 11.16 -12.24 -5.70
C THR A 255 10.54 -11.61 -6.94
N ALA A 256 10.06 -10.37 -6.82
CA ALA A 256 9.51 -9.62 -7.94
C ALA A 256 10.60 -8.95 -8.81
N LYS A 257 11.90 -9.10 -8.48
CA LYS A 257 13.06 -8.55 -9.21
C LYS A 257 12.95 -7.05 -9.48
N LEU A 258 12.45 -6.30 -8.51
CA LEU A 258 12.19 -4.87 -8.67
C LEU A 258 13.47 -4.03 -8.51
N ARG A 259 13.77 -3.19 -9.51
CA ARG A 259 14.88 -2.22 -9.48
C ARG A 259 14.35 -0.82 -9.13
N GLY A 260 15.10 -0.06 -8.32
CA GLY A 260 14.67 1.28 -7.88
C GLY A 260 13.51 1.25 -6.87
N VAL A 261 13.41 0.14 -6.14
CA VAL A 261 12.44 -0.10 -5.07
C VAL A 261 13.20 -0.52 -3.83
N SER A 262 12.86 0.03 -2.68
CA SER A 262 13.50 -0.27 -1.39
C SER A 262 12.47 -0.46 -0.28
N VAL A 263 12.88 -1.14 0.79
CA VAL A 263 12.09 -1.19 2.03
C VAL A 263 12.01 0.22 2.61
N ALA A 264 10.83 0.64 3.04
CA ALA A 264 10.64 1.92 3.72
C ALA A 264 11.36 1.92 5.09
N PRO A 265 11.87 3.05 5.56
CA PRO A 265 12.52 3.18 6.87
C PRO A 265 11.60 2.84 8.05
#